data_2cfcf5d12da056bd1443ea9bc979d476
#
_entry.id   2cfcf5d12da056bd1443ea9bc979d476
#
_cell.length_a   1.000
_cell.length_b   1.000
_cell.length_c   1.000
_cell.angle_alpha   90.00
_cell.angle_beta   90.00
_cell.angle_gamma   90.00
#
_symmetry.space_group_name_H-M   'P 1'
#
loop_
_entity.id
_entity.type
_entity.pdbx_description
1 polymer ?
#
loop_
_entity_poly.entity_id
_entity_poly.type
_entity_poly.pdbx_seq_one_letter_code
_entity_poly.pdbx_strand_id
1 'polypeptide(L)'
;MAQVKRLPAFFYRTASGAEPVRRWLKNLPVEDRRIIGVDIATVEYGWPVGMPVCSPITSRRGLWEVRSTLTGGRIARVLFCMHGGRMVLLHGFIKKTQQTSDRDLDMAMKRKKEIER
;
A
#
# COMPACT_ATOMS: atom_id res chain seq x y z
N MET A 1 1.12 23.75 -15.15
CA MET A 1 2.09 23.51 -14.07
C MET A 1 2.13 22.03 -13.72
N ALA A 2 3.31 21.52 -13.44
CA ALA A 2 3.45 20.14 -13.03
C ALA A 2 2.83 19.93 -11.65
N GLN A 3 2.12 18.81 -11.47
CA GLN A 3 1.59 18.44 -10.17
C GLN A 3 2.73 17.93 -9.28
N VAL A 4 2.64 18.26 -8.01
CA VAL A 4 3.59 17.80 -7.00
C VAL A 4 2.91 16.72 -6.15
N LYS A 5 3.61 15.62 -5.90
CA LYS A 5 3.11 14.57 -5.02
C LYS A 5 3.04 15.11 -3.60
N ARG A 6 1.85 15.02 -3.00
CA ARG A 6 1.62 15.45 -1.61
C ARG A 6 2.13 14.44 -0.61
N LEU A 7 2.09 13.15 -0.99
CA LEU A 7 2.55 12.05 -0.14
C LEU A 7 3.24 11.01 -1.03
N PRO A 8 4.53 11.23 -1.39
CA PRO A 8 5.21 10.33 -2.30
C PRO A 8 5.39 8.93 -1.72
N ALA A 9 5.19 7.90 -2.57
CA ALA A 9 5.28 6.51 -2.18
C ALA A 9 6.71 6.00 -2.29
N PHE A 10 7.15 5.27 -1.27
CA PHE A 10 8.44 4.58 -1.24
C PHE A 10 8.20 3.14 -0.82
N PHE A 11 8.98 2.24 -1.38
CA PHE A 11 8.89 0.83 -0.99
C PHE A 11 9.64 0.60 0.31
N TYR A 12 8.99 -0.10 1.26
CA TYR A 12 9.69 -0.63 2.40
C TYR A 12 10.85 -1.51 1.92
N ARG A 13 12.00 -1.35 2.54
CA ARG A 13 13.23 -2.06 2.23
C ARG A 13 13.70 -2.83 3.45
N THR A 14 13.99 -4.13 3.26
CA THR A 14 14.54 -4.95 4.34
C THR A 14 16.00 -4.59 4.61
N ALA A 15 16.55 -5.08 5.73
CA ALA A 15 17.96 -4.88 6.07
C ALA A 15 18.90 -5.39 4.98
N SER A 16 18.51 -6.46 4.26
CA SER A 16 19.30 -7.02 3.16
C SER A 16 19.11 -6.30 1.83
N GLY A 17 18.25 -5.27 1.79
CA GLY A 17 18.01 -4.48 0.58
C GLY A 17 16.87 -4.95 -0.29
N ALA A 18 16.11 -5.97 0.12
CA ALA A 18 14.95 -6.43 -0.62
C ALA A 18 13.78 -5.47 -0.45
N GLU A 19 12.98 -5.33 -1.51
CA GLU A 19 11.77 -4.49 -1.50
C GLU A 19 10.56 -5.38 -1.79
N PRO A 20 9.93 -5.96 -0.77
CA PRO A 20 8.89 -6.98 -0.96
C PRO A 20 7.69 -6.52 -1.78
N VAL A 21 7.19 -5.30 -1.55
CA VAL A 21 6.03 -4.80 -2.30
C VAL A 21 6.39 -4.57 -3.76
N ARG A 22 7.58 -4.03 -4.03
CA ARG A 22 8.04 -3.85 -5.41
C ARG A 22 8.12 -5.17 -6.15
N ARG A 23 8.69 -6.19 -5.49
CA ARG A 23 8.79 -7.54 -6.06
C ARG A 23 7.40 -8.13 -6.32
N TRP A 24 6.49 -7.98 -5.36
CA TRP A 24 5.12 -8.45 -5.49
C TRP A 24 4.44 -7.81 -6.70
N LEU A 25 4.55 -6.48 -6.85
CA LEU A 25 3.96 -5.78 -8.00
C LEU A 25 4.56 -6.26 -9.32
N LYS A 26 5.87 -6.44 -9.38
CA LYS A 26 6.55 -6.88 -10.61
C LYS A 26 6.08 -8.25 -11.07
N ASN A 27 5.66 -9.10 -10.15
CA ASN A 27 5.22 -10.47 -10.46
C ASN A 27 3.73 -10.56 -10.78
N LEU A 28 3.00 -9.46 -10.70
CA LEU A 28 1.57 -9.44 -11.06
C LEU A 28 1.39 -9.31 -12.57
N PRO A 29 0.23 -9.77 -13.11
CA PRO A 29 -0.14 -9.46 -14.48
C PRO A 29 -0.10 -7.95 -14.73
N VAL A 30 0.26 -7.57 -15.94
CA VAL A 30 0.42 -6.15 -16.31
C VAL A 30 -0.80 -5.32 -15.98
N GLU A 31 -2.01 -5.85 -16.27
CA GLU A 31 -3.24 -5.13 -16.01
C GLU A 31 -3.46 -4.86 -14.51
N ASP A 32 -3.23 -5.87 -13.67
CA ASP A 32 -3.37 -5.72 -12.22
C ASP A 32 -2.38 -4.69 -11.68
N ARG A 33 -1.13 -4.78 -12.13
CA ARG A 33 -0.08 -3.85 -11.72
C ARG A 33 -0.42 -2.42 -12.12
N ARG A 34 -0.97 -2.23 -13.31
CA ARG A 34 -1.38 -0.92 -13.81
C ARG A 34 -2.46 -0.30 -12.93
N ILE A 35 -3.49 -1.08 -12.61
CA ILE A 35 -4.61 -0.61 -11.78
C ILE A 35 -4.10 -0.19 -10.39
N ILE A 36 -3.31 -1.05 -9.76
CA ILE A 36 -2.75 -0.77 -8.43
C ILE A 36 -1.87 0.47 -8.48
N GLY A 37 -1.03 0.58 -9.50
CA GLY A 37 -0.14 1.74 -9.66
C GLY A 37 -0.90 3.06 -9.81
N VAL A 38 -2.00 3.05 -10.57
CA VAL A 38 -2.86 4.22 -10.73
C VAL A 38 -3.48 4.63 -9.39
N ASP A 39 -3.95 3.66 -8.60
CA ASP A 39 -4.56 3.96 -7.31
C ASP A 39 -3.54 4.46 -6.29
N ILE A 40 -2.32 3.92 -6.29
CA ILE A 40 -1.24 4.46 -5.46
C ILE A 40 -0.93 5.91 -5.87
N ALA A 41 -0.84 6.18 -7.16
CA ALA A 41 -0.59 7.53 -7.66
C ALA A 41 -1.71 8.50 -7.25
N THR A 42 -2.96 8.04 -7.27
CA THR A 42 -4.10 8.84 -6.82
C THR A 42 -3.90 9.31 -5.38
N VAL A 43 -3.40 8.42 -4.52
CA VAL A 43 -3.12 8.78 -3.12
C VAL A 43 -1.92 9.72 -3.04
N GLU A 44 -0.85 9.44 -3.80
CA GLU A 44 0.34 10.29 -3.80
C GLU A 44 0.04 11.75 -4.14
N TYR A 45 -0.74 11.97 -5.19
CA TYR A 45 -1.03 13.32 -5.69
C TYR A 45 -2.19 13.99 -4.97
N GLY A 46 -3.16 13.21 -4.48
CA GLY A 46 -4.40 13.74 -3.91
C GLY A 46 -4.49 13.73 -2.39
N TRP A 47 -3.48 13.22 -1.69
CA TRP A 47 -3.56 13.08 -0.23
C TRP A 47 -4.04 14.35 0.46
N PRO A 48 -4.99 14.29 1.41
CA PRO A 48 -5.67 13.06 1.86
C PRO A 48 -6.75 12.60 0.88
N VAL A 49 -6.87 11.29 0.72
CA VAL A 49 -7.85 10.64 -0.15
C VAL A 49 -8.66 9.67 0.71
N GLY A 50 -9.98 9.73 0.57
CA GLY A 50 -10.88 8.86 1.32
C GLY A 50 -11.28 7.61 0.57
N MET A 51 -12.25 6.90 1.16
CA MET A 51 -12.82 5.70 0.56
C MET A 51 -13.43 6.01 -0.81
N PRO A 52 -13.45 5.05 -1.73
CA PRO A 52 -13.07 3.65 -1.53
C PRO A 52 -11.58 3.35 -1.72
N VAL A 53 -10.80 4.29 -2.23
CA VAL A 53 -9.39 4.03 -2.61
C VAL A 53 -8.47 3.95 -1.41
N CYS A 54 -8.68 4.80 -0.41
CA CYS A 54 -7.78 4.88 0.73
C CYS A 54 -8.57 4.95 2.04
N SER A 55 -8.10 4.22 3.05
CA SER A 55 -8.72 4.28 4.38
C SER A 55 -7.73 3.87 5.46
N PRO A 56 -7.92 4.37 6.69
CA PRO A 56 -7.12 3.89 7.82
C PRO A 56 -7.57 2.49 8.23
N ILE A 57 -6.62 1.72 8.76
CA ILE A 57 -6.90 0.43 9.39
C ILE A 57 -7.16 0.71 10.86
N THR A 58 -8.41 0.70 11.27
CA THR A 58 -8.80 1.11 12.62
C THR A 58 -8.25 0.22 13.71
N SER A 59 -8.02 -1.08 13.40
CA SER A 59 -7.49 -2.05 14.37
C SER A 59 -5.97 -2.00 14.54
N ARG A 60 -5.27 -1.21 13.73
CA ARG A 60 -3.80 -1.10 13.80
C ARG A 60 -3.42 0.36 13.63
N ARG A 61 -3.04 0.99 14.72
CA ARG A 61 -2.72 2.43 14.75
C ARG A 61 -1.61 2.79 13.78
N GLY A 62 -1.85 3.82 12.98
CA GLY A 62 -0.87 4.34 12.03
C GLY A 62 -0.75 3.54 10.73
N LEU A 63 -1.61 2.54 10.55
CA LEU A 63 -1.62 1.73 9.35
C LEU A 63 -2.80 2.15 8.45
N TRP A 64 -2.52 2.25 7.16
CA TRP A 64 -3.49 2.64 6.13
C TRP A 64 -3.50 1.63 5.01
N GLU A 65 -4.53 1.66 4.16
CA GLU A 65 -4.56 0.83 2.96
C GLU A 65 -4.91 1.63 1.72
N VAL A 66 -4.33 1.20 0.59
CA VAL A 66 -4.78 1.55 -0.74
C VAL A 66 -5.51 0.33 -1.27
N ARG A 67 -6.78 0.53 -1.66
CA ARG A 67 -7.64 -0.54 -2.12
C ARG A 67 -7.88 -0.40 -3.61
N SER A 68 -7.62 -1.48 -4.37
CA SER A 68 -7.80 -1.51 -5.81
C SER A 68 -8.75 -2.62 -6.21
N THR A 69 -9.77 -2.27 -7.01
CA THR A 69 -10.72 -3.25 -7.55
C THR A 69 -10.16 -3.79 -8.87
N LEU A 70 -9.86 -5.07 -8.89
CA LEU A 70 -9.34 -5.75 -10.06
C LEU A 70 -10.45 -6.50 -10.79
N THR A 71 -10.16 -6.97 -12.00
CA THR A 71 -11.10 -7.78 -12.76
C THR A 71 -11.42 -9.09 -12.04
N GLY A 72 -12.63 -9.60 -12.22
CA GLY A 72 -13.05 -10.87 -11.62
C GLY A 72 -13.38 -10.79 -10.15
N GLY A 73 -13.69 -9.61 -9.62
CA GLY A 73 -14.10 -9.44 -8.22
C GLY A 73 -12.94 -9.54 -7.21
N ARG A 74 -11.71 -9.55 -7.70
CA ARG A 74 -10.53 -9.57 -6.84
C ARG A 74 -10.26 -8.16 -6.30
N ILE A 75 -9.74 -8.09 -5.11
CA ILE A 75 -9.37 -6.81 -4.49
C ILE A 75 -7.92 -6.87 -4.06
N ALA A 76 -7.13 -5.92 -4.57
CA ALA A 76 -5.76 -5.74 -4.12
C ALA A 76 -5.74 -4.73 -2.98
N ARG A 77 -4.93 -4.99 -1.98
CA ARG A 77 -4.71 -4.06 -0.87
C ARG A 77 -3.22 -3.88 -0.67
N VAL A 78 -2.81 -2.62 -0.61
CA VAL A 78 -1.42 -2.26 -0.27
C VAL A 78 -1.47 -1.51 1.05
N LEU A 79 -0.86 -2.09 2.07
CA LEU A 79 -0.82 -1.51 3.41
C LEU A 79 0.39 -0.58 3.50
N PHE A 80 0.17 0.61 4.04
CA PHE A 80 1.23 1.61 4.16
C PHE A 80 1.14 2.36 5.48
N CYS A 81 2.23 3.01 5.84
CA CYS A 81 2.26 3.97 6.92
C CYS A 81 2.88 5.28 6.42
N MET A 82 2.64 6.35 7.15
CA MET A 82 3.29 7.63 6.88
C MET A 82 4.54 7.74 7.73
N HIS A 83 5.65 8.07 7.10
CA HIS A 83 6.92 8.25 7.80
C HIS A 83 7.78 9.27 7.04
N GLY A 84 8.19 10.32 7.73
CA GLY A 84 9.02 11.35 7.11
C GLY A 84 8.37 12.05 5.91
N GLY A 85 7.05 12.25 5.94
CA GLY A 85 6.31 12.89 4.84
C GLY A 85 6.08 11.98 3.62
N ARG A 86 6.26 10.69 3.79
CA ARG A 86 6.14 9.70 2.71
C ARG A 86 5.13 8.62 3.06
N MET A 87 4.52 8.01 2.04
CA MET A 87 3.78 6.78 2.25
C MET A 87 4.74 5.60 2.00
N VAL A 88 5.02 4.85 3.05
CA VAL A 88 5.92 3.70 2.92
C VAL A 88 5.08 2.45 2.71
N LEU A 89 5.24 1.83 1.54
CA LEU A 89 4.47 0.66 1.15
C LEU A 89 5.06 -0.58 1.85
N LEU A 90 4.28 -1.16 2.77
CA LEU A 90 4.76 -2.18 3.69
C LEU A 90 4.43 -3.60 3.24
N HIS A 91 3.24 -3.84 2.69
CA HIS A 91 2.76 -5.17 2.38
C HIS A 91 1.64 -5.09 1.34
N GLY A 92 1.62 -6.02 0.41
CA GLY A 92 0.59 -6.08 -0.62
C GLY A 92 0.07 -7.49 -0.79
N PHE A 93 -1.24 -7.62 -1.08
CA PHE A 93 -1.87 -8.91 -1.31
C PHE A 93 -3.18 -8.73 -2.08
N ILE A 94 -3.66 -9.83 -2.66
CA ILE A 94 -4.91 -9.84 -3.43
C ILE A 94 -5.81 -10.91 -2.82
N LYS A 95 -7.05 -10.53 -2.50
CA LYS A 95 -8.08 -11.44 -1.97
C LYS A 95 -9.44 -11.12 -2.56
N LYS A 96 -10.33 -12.10 -2.54
CA LYS A 96 -11.73 -11.90 -2.90
C LYS A 96 -12.57 -11.51 -1.68
N THR A 97 -12.04 -11.71 -0.47
CA THR A 97 -12.76 -11.41 0.76
C THR A 97 -12.66 -9.94 1.13
N GLN A 98 -13.65 -9.46 1.91
CA GLN A 98 -13.72 -8.07 2.34
C GLN A 98 -12.71 -7.74 3.44
N GLN A 99 -12.31 -8.73 4.24
CA GLN A 99 -11.47 -8.49 5.41
C GLN A 99 -10.01 -8.78 5.15
N THR A 100 -9.15 -7.93 5.71
CA THR A 100 -7.71 -8.16 5.76
C THR A 100 -7.42 -9.06 6.95
N SER A 101 -6.67 -10.14 6.73
CA SER A 101 -6.34 -11.08 7.79
C SER A 101 -5.37 -10.45 8.80
N ASP A 102 -5.43 -10.96 10.06
CA ASP A 102 -4.48 -10.52 11.09
C ASP A 102 -3.04 -10.80 10.67
N ARG A 103 -2.80 -11.88 9.94
CA ARG A 103 -1.47 -12.23 9.44
C ARG A 103 -0.91 -11.12 8.52
N ASP A 104 -1.73 -10.61 7.60
CA ASP A 104 -1.32 -9.52 6.71
C ASP A 104 -1.09 -8.23 7.50
N LEU A 105 -1.98 -7.93 8.45
CA LEU A 105 -1.85 -6.75 9.29
C LEU A 105 -0.59 -6.81 10.16
N ASP A 106 -0.32 -7.98 10.75
CA ASP A 106 0.85 -8.17 11.61
C ASP A 106 2.15 -8.03 10.82
N MET A 107 2.18 -8.52 9.59
CA MET A 107 3.34 -8.37 8.71
C MET A 107 3.61 -6.88 8.45
N ALA A 108 2.58 -6.13 8.13
CA ALA A 108 2.72 -4.70 7.88
C ALA A 108 3.19 -3.96 9.12
N MET A 109 2.63 -4.29 10.29
CA MET A 109 3.03 -3.65 11.55
C MET A 109 4.47 -3.96 11.93
N LYS A 110 4.92 -5.20 11.68
CA LYS A 110 6.30 -5.58 11.92
C LYS A 110 7.25 -4.70 11.10
N ARG A 111 6.95 -4.53 9.82
CA ARG A 111 7.76 -3.72 8.92
C ARG A 111 7.71 -2.24 9.29
N LYS A 112 6.54 -1.76 9.72
CA LYS A 112 6.40 -0.39 10.21
C LYS A 112 7.33 -0.12 11.39
N LYS A 113 7.40 -1.06 12.34
CA LYS A 113 8.29 -0.91 13.50
C LYS A 113 9.75 -0.85 13.10
N GLU A 114 10.13 -1.59 12.07
CA GLU A 114 11.52 -1.61 11.59
C GLU A 114 11.97 -0.24 11.07
N ILE A 115 11.09 0.49 10.38
CA ILE A 115 11.44 1.81 9.84
C ILE A 115 11.38 2.92 10.89
N GLU A 116 10.70 2.67 12.00
CA GLU A 116 10.55 3.65 13.10
C GLU A 116 11.69 3.60 14.12
N ARG A 117 12.58 2.65 13.97
CA ARG A 117 13.73 2.53 14.87
C ARG A 117 14.75 3.64 14.68
#